data_376a2a67109c434ca0864a72a15de2cf
#
_entry.id   376a2a67109c434ca0864a72a15de2cf
#
_cell.length_a   1.000
_cell.length_b   1.000
_cell.length_c   1.000
_cell.angle_alpha   90.00
_cell.angle_beta   90.00
_cell.angle_gamma   90.00
#
_symmetry.space_group_name_H-M   'P 1'
#
loop_
_entity.id
_entity.type
_entity.pdbx_description
1 polymer ?
#
loop_
_entity_poly.entity_id
_entity_poly.type
_entity_poly.pdbx_seq_one_letter_code
_entity_poly.pdbx_strand_id
1 'polypeptide(L)'
;NAPEELRQQNNDGYQNYLETTLATVSDNYDVSPETVDLIRKQAKEWYDAGHTTTFNSLEWNTISNMIGQGGGTWEGTLAYSAGSIPLVEWLTELGIQWSPLFPIGGYPWPEYAAPTSASNGEGYCIAFDEEMERVPGTIDILFQTPAGEIIMENGKVMGIKGSCVDGTTYEVLGSHGVVFATGGYSGGPDLLIER
;
A
#
# COMPACT_ATOMS: atom_id res chain seq x y z
N ASN A 1 17.15 -0.02 -22.10
CA ASN A 1 16.20 -0.97 -22.71
C ASN A 1 16.85 -2.36 -22.70
N ALA A 2 16.23 -3.35 -22.02
CA ALA A 2 16.71 -4.72 -22.04
C ALA A 2 16.57 -5.32 -23.46
N PRO A 3 17.48 -6.22 -23.88
CA PRO A 3 17.34 -6.98 -25.11
C PRO A 3 15.98 -7.69 -25.19
N GLU A 4 15.44 -7.84 -26.38
CA GLU A 4 14.10 -8.44 -26.59
C GLU A 4 14.00 -9.88 -26.03
N GLU A 5 15.05 -10.67 -26.17
CA GLU A 5 15.14 -12.02 -25.62
C GLU A 5 14.99 -12.07 -24.09
N LEU A 6 15.60 -11.10 -23.37
CA LEU A 6 15.46 -11.00 -21.91
C LEU A 6 14.06 -10.54 -21.51
N ARG A 7 13.43 -9.68 -22.31
CA ARG A 7 12.03 -9.27 -22.07
C ARG A 7 11.08 -10.44 -22.25
N GLN A 8 11.26 -11.23 -23.30
CA GLN A 8 10.43 -12.41 -23.54
C GLN A 8 10.61 -13.45 -22.43
N GLN A 9 11.84 -13.75 -22.03
CA GLN A 9 12.12 -14.67 -20.93
C GLN A 9 11.51 -14.22 -19.61
N ASN A 10 11.51 -12.92 -19.32
CA ASN A 10 10.85 -12.37 -18.13
C ASN A 10 9.34 -12.52 -18.21
N ASN A 11 8.73 -12.31 -19.38
CA ASN A 11 7.30 -12.49 -19.59
C ASN A 11 6.88 -13.95 -19.40
N ASP A 12 7.61 -14.90 -19.96
CA ASP A 12 7.33 -16.33 -19.83
C ASP A 12 7.43 -16.77 -18.35
N GLY A 13 8.44 -16.27 -17.63
CA GLY A 13 8.58 -16.50 -16.19
C GLY A 13 7.41 -15.92 -15.38
N TYR A 14 6.95 -14.74 -15.72
CA TYR A 14 5.82 -14.12 -15.06
C TYR A 14 4.49 -14.84 -15.34
N GLN A 15 4.23 -15.24 -16.59
CA GLN A 15 3.05 -16.00 -16.95
C GLN A 15 3.01 -17.34 -16.21
N ASN A 16 4.14 -18.01 -16.07
CA ASN A 16 4.23 -19.25 -15.29
C ASN A 16 3.96 -19.00 -13.79
N TYR A 17 4.47 -17.93 -13.22
CA TYR A 17 4.17 -17.53 -11.84
C TYR A 17 2.68 -17.26 -11.65
N LEU A 18 2.07 -16.48 -12.54
CA LEU A 18 0.64 -16.18 -12.52
C LEU A 18 -0.20 -17.47 -12.55
N GLU A 19 0.03 -18.34 -13.50
CA GLU A 19 -0.72 -19.61 -13.63
C GLU A 19 -0.51 -20.54 -12.44
N THR A 20 0.71 -20.66 -11.92
CA THR A 20 0.99 -21.46 -10.74
C THR A 20 0.26 -20.92 -9.50
N THR A 21 0.21 -19.62 -9.35
CA THR A 21 -0.52 -18.96 -8.26
C THR A 21 -2.03 -19.16 -8.41
N LEU A 22 -2.58 -18.92 -9.60
CA LEU A 22 -4.02 -19.08 -9.86
C LEU A 22 -4.51 -20.53 -9.72
N ALA A 23 -3.62 -21.50 -9.94
CA ALA A 23 -3.97 -22.92 -9.78
C ALA A 23 -4.26 -23.32 -8.32
N THR A 24 -3.74 -22.58 -7.34
CA THR A 24 -3.84 -22.92 -5.92
C THR A 24 -4.53 -21.84 -5.07
N VAL A 25 -4.84 -20.68 -5.64
CA VAL A 25 -5.34 -19.54 -4.86
C VAL A 25 -6.71 -19.80 -4.25
N SER A 26 -7.62 -20.46 -4.97
CA SER A 26 -8.96 -20.78 -4.45
C SER A 26 -8.95 -21.83 -3.34
N ASP A 27 -7.92 -22.67 -3.29
CA ASP A 27 -7.76 -23.69 -2.22
C ASP A 27 -7.24 -23.08 -0.91
N ASN A 28 -6.49 -21.97 -1.00
CA ASN A 28 -5.79 -21.38 0.12
C ASN A 28 -6.40 -20.05 0.60
N TYR A 29 -7.19 -19.40 -0.24
CA TYR A 29 -7.78 -18.08 0.01
C TYR A 29 -9.24 -18.07 -0.46
N ASP A 30 -10.04 -17.17 0.11
CA ASP A 30 -11.46 -16.99 -0.28
C ASP A 30 -11.55 -16.19 -1.60
N VAL A 31 -11.11 -16.83 -2.68
CA VAL A 31 -11.15 -16.29 -4.06
C VAL A 31 -12.02 -17.19 -4.92
N SER A 32 -13.04 -16.60 -5.53
CA SER A 32 -13.99 -17.37 -6.35
C SER A 32 -13.35 -17.91 -7.65
N PRO A 33 -13.78 -19.07 -8.16
CA PRO A 33 -13.33 -19.57 -9.46
C PRO A 33 -13.58 -18.59 -10.60
N GLU A 34 -14.68 -17.84 -10.55
CA GLU A 34 -15.01 -16.82 -11.55
C GLU A 34 -13.97 -15.69 -11.60
N THR A 35 -13.44 -15.29 -10.43
CA THR A 35 -12.36 -14.30 -10.34
C THR A 35 -11.07 -14.85 -10.97
N VAL A 36 -10.74 -16.11 -10.70
CA VAL A 36 -9.58 -16.78 -11.32
C VAL A 36 -9.70 -16.82 -12.84
N ASP A 37 -10.87 -17.20 -13.37
CA ASP A 37 -11.13 -17.24 -14.81
C ASP A 37 -11.09 -15.85 -15.44
N LEU A 38 -11.59 -14.82 -14.75
CA LEU A 38 -11.49 -13.43 -15.18
C LEU A 38 -10.03 -12.98 -15.34
N ILE A 39 -9.19 -13.27 -14.36
CA ILE A 39 -7.75 -12.92 -14.40
C ILE A 39 -7.06 -13.62 -15.57
N ARG A 40 -7.30 -14.92 -15.76
CA ARG A 40 -6.74 -15.66 -16.90
C ARG A 40 -7.13 -15.05 -18.24
N LYS A 41 -8.41 -14.68 -18.38
CA LYS A 41 -8.91 -14.00 -19.58
C LYS A 41 -8.21 -12.66 -19.80
N GLN A 42 -8.13 -11.82 -18.78
CA GLN A 42 -7.48 -10.50 -18.83
C GLN A 42 -5.99 -10.64 -19.19
N ALA A 43 -5.28 -11.57 -18.57
CA ALA A 43 -3.87 -11.83 -18.86
C ALA A 43 -3.66 -12.29 -20.29
N LYS A 44 -4.51 -13.21 -20.78
CA LYS A 44 -4.45 -13.67 -22.16
C LYS A 44 -4.68 -12.52 -23.15
N GLU A 45 -5.71 -11.70 -22.92
CA GLU A 45 -5.98 -10.52 -23.76
C GLU A 45 -4.82 -9.53 -23.79
N TRP A 46 -4.16 -9.31 -22.64
CA TRP A 46 -2.97 -8.46 -22.52
C TRP A 46 -1.81 -8.96 -23.38
N TYR A 47 -1.48 -10.23 -23.30
CA TYR A 47 -0.37 -10.82 -24.06
C TYR A 47 -0.70 -11.00 -25.54
N ASP A 48 -1.93 -11.36 -25.89
CA ASP A 48 -2.41 -11.45 -27.28
C ASP A 48 -2.39 -10.08 -27.98
N ALA A 49 -2.56 -8.98 -27.25
CA ALA A 49 -2.41 -7.62 -27.76
C ALA A 49 -0.95 -7.20 -27.99
N GLY A 50 0.03 -8.06 -27.71
CA GLY A 50 1.46 -7.84 -27.93
C GLY A 50 2.13 -6.99 -26.87
N HIS A 51 1.54 -6.84 -25.69
CA HIS A 51 2.19 -6.15 -24.57
C HIS A 51 3.38 -6.96 -24.04
N THR A 52 4.49 -6.28 -23.81
CA THR A 52 5.76 -6.89 -23.35
C THR A 52 6.10 -6.54 -21.90
N THR A 53 5.20 -5.85 -21.21
CA THR A 53 5.32 -5.53 -19.78
C THR A 53 4.56 -6.54 -18.94
N THR A 54 4.87 -6.59 -17.66
CA THR A 54 4.16 -7.40 -16.67
C THR A 54 2.66 -7.10 -16.71
N PHE A 55 1.83 -8.14 -16.82
CA PHE A 55 0.39 -8.01 -16.68
C PHE A 55 0.04 -7.66 -15.24
N ASN A 56 -0.83 -6.67 -15.05
CA ASN A 56 -1.42 -6.38 -13.76
C ASN A 56 -2.86 -5.88 -13.95
N SER A 57 -3.79 -6.48 -13.22
CA SER A 57 -5.17 -6.02 -13.11
C SER A 57 -5.53 -5.80 -11.64
N LEU A 58 -6.66 -5.17 -11.37
CA LEU A 58 -7.14 -4.95 -10.02
C LEU A 58 -7.26 -6.27 -9.24
N GLU A 59 -7.87 -7.28 -9.86
CA GLU A 59 -8.09 -8.59 -9.25
C GLU A 59 -6.77 -9.33 -9.01
N TRP A 60 -5.85 -9.31 -9.99
CA TRP A 60 -4.54 -9.92 -9.84
C TRP A 60 -3.69 -9.22 -8.77
N ASN A 61 -3.69 -7.89 -8.74
CA ASN A 61 -3.00 -7.11 -7.70
C ASN A 61 -3.57 -7.43 -6.31
N THR A 62 -4.89 -7.60 -6.20
CA THR A 62 -5.55 -8.02 -4.96
C THR A 62 -5.05 -9.38 -4.48
N ILE A 63 -4.99 -10.38 -5.36
CA ILE A 63 -4.47 -11.72 -5.05
C ILE A 63 -3.00 -11.64 -4.60
N SER A 64 -2.17 -10.92 -5.34
CA SER A 64 -0.75 -10.77 -5.02
C SER A 64 -0.54 -10.16 -3.63
N ASN A 65 -1.34 -9.17 -3.26
CA ASN A 65 -1.30 -8.56 -1.93
C ASN A 65 -1.83 -9.51 -0.85
N MET A 66 -2.88 -10.28 -1.11
CA MET A 66 -3.40 -11.27 -0.14
C MET A 66 -2.36 -12.35 0.17
N ILE A 67 -1.69 -12.88 -0.84
CA ILE A 67 -0.66 -13.91 -0.68
C ILE A 67 0.53 -13.37 0.12
N GLY A 68 0.97 -12.15 -0.17
CA GLY A 68 2.11 -11.53 0.51
C GLY A 68 1.86 -11.19 1.97
N GLN A 69 0.63 -10.88 2.34
CA GLN A 69 0.28 -10.39 3.68
C GLN A 69 -0.36 -11.45 4.60
N GLY A 70 -0.78 -12.58 4.08
CA GLY A 70 -1.19 -13.76 4.86
C GLY A 70 -2.41 -13.61 5.78
N GLY A 71 -3.19 -12.54 5.69
CA GLY A 71 -4.29 -12.30 6.64
C GLY A 71 -5.32 -11.26 6.22
N GLY A 72 -5.24 -10.73 5.01
CA GLY A 72 -6.22 -9.79 4.48
C GLY A 72 -7.50 -10.49 4.02
N THR A 73 -8.66 -9.84 4.19
CA THR A 73 -9.88 -10.28 3.51
C THR A 73 -9.86 -9.82 2.05
N TRP A 74 -10.62 -10.51 1.20
CA TRP A 74 -10.77 -10.10 -0.21
C TRP A 74 -11.21 -8.64 -0.33
N GLU A 75 -12.27 -8.24 0.36
CA GLU A 75 -12.83 -6.90 0.31
C GLU A 75 -11.83 -5.82 0.76
N GLY A 76 -11.13 -6.07 1.87
CA GLY A 76 -10.13 -5.14 2.40
C GLY A 76 -8.94 -4.97 1.46
N THR A 77 -8.44 -6.08 0.92
CA THR A 77 -7.29 -6.07 -0.02
C THR A 77 -7.69 -5.48 -1.38
N LEU A 78 -8.92 -5.75 -1.84
CA LEU A 78 -9.47 -5.15 -3.06
C LEU A 78 -9.58 -3.62 -2.91
N ALA A 79 -10.09 -3.13 -1.79
CA ALA A 79 -10.16 -1.69 -1.51
C ALA A 79 -8.77 -1.05 -1.49
N TYR A 80 -7.78 -1.70 -0.87
CA TYR A 80 -6.38 -1.27 -0.89
C TYR A 80 -5.82 -1.21 -2.30
N SER A 81 -5.99 -2.27 -3.08
CA SER A 81 -5.50 -2.35 -4.47
C SER A 81 -6.18 -1.31 -5.37
N ALA A 82 -7.50 -1.10 -5.21
CA ALA A 82 -8.25 -0.09 -5.95
C ALA A 82 -7.81 1.35 -5.62
N GLY A 83 -7.34 1.59 -4.40
CA GLY A 83 -6.81 2.88 -3.97
C GLY A 83 -5.42 3.22 -4.53
N SER A 84 -4.69 2.25 -5.08
CA SER A 84 -3.27 2.44 -5.45
C SER A 84 -3.08 3.46 -6.58
N ILE A 85 -3.87 3.39 -7.66
CA ILE A 85 -3.76 4.33 -8.78
C ILE A 85 -4.21 5.73 -8.38
N PRO A 86 -5.40 5.95 -7.78
CA PRO A 86 -5.80 7.26 -7.28
C PRO A 86 -4.78 7.88 -6.31
N LEU A 87 -4.14 7.05 -5.46
CA LEU A 87 -3.09 7.52 -4.55
C LEU A 87 -1.87 8.04 -5.32
N VAL A 88 -1.39 7.30 -6.33
CA VAL A 88 -0.25 7.72 -7.15
C VAL A 88 -0.57 8.99 -7.93
N GLU A 89 -1.78 9.10 -8.49
CA GLU A 89 -2.25 10.31 -9.18
C GLU A 89 -2.24 11.52 -8.24
N TRP A 90 -2.86 11.40 -7.07
CA TRP A 90 -2.88 12.44 -6.06
C TRP A 90 -1.48 12.86 -5.59
N LEU A 91 -0.60 11.90 -5.28
CA LEU A 91 0.77 12.18 -4.89
C LEU A 91 1.57 12.86 -6.02
N THR A 92 1.27 12.52 -7.28
CA THR A 92 1.86 13.18 -8.45
C THR A 92 1.40 14.64 -8.56
N GLU A 93 0.11 14.91 -8.28
CA GLU A 93 -0.43 16.28 -8.20
C GLU A 93 0.24 17.10 -7.10
N LEU A 94 0.62 16.47 -5.99
CA LEU A 94 1.44 17.09 -4.93
C LEU A 94 2.91 17.32 -5.32
N GLY A 95 3.32 16.94 -6.54
CA GLY A 95 4.66 17.18 -7.06
C GLY A 95 5.62 16.01 -6.95
N ILE A 96 5.20 14.86 -6.44
CA ILE A 96 6.07 13.67 -6.38
C ILE A 96 6.39 13.19 -7.80
N GLN A 97 7.69 13.03 -8.05
CA GLN A 97 8.21 12.40 -9.25
C GLN A 97 8.67 10.98 -8.92
N TRP A 98 8.29 10.04 -9.78
CA TRP A 98 8.50 8.62 -9.56
C TRP A 98 9.73 8.09 -10.31
N SER A 99 10.42 7.15 -9.69
CA SER A 99 11.42 6.33 -10.38
C SER A 99 10.78 5.48 -11.48
N PRO A 100 11.56 4.98 -12.46
CA PRO A 100 11.14 3.83 -13.24
C PRO A 100 10.74 2.67 -12.32
N LEU A 101 9.83 1.81 -12.78
CA LEU A 101 9.44 0.63 -12.03
C LEU A 101 10.64 -0.28 -11.78
N PHE A 102 10.73 -0.83 -10.58
CA PHE A 102 11.80 -1.74 -10.16
C PHE A 102 11.25 -2.93 -9.38
N PRO A 103 11.98 -4.08 -9.35
CA PRO A 103 11.64 -5.22 -8.53
C PRO A 103 12.05 -4.98 -7.07
N ILE A 104 11.36 -5.66 -6.13
CA ILE A 104 11.77 -5.72 -4.71
C ILE A 104 12.12 -7.13 -4.29
N GLY A 105 12.74 -7.27 -3.10
CA GLY A 105 13.12 -8.58 -2.56
C GLY A 105 11.93 -9.53 -2.44
N GLY A 106 12.06 -10.72 -3.02
CA GLY A 106 11.00 -11.73 -3.05
C GLY A 106 10.02 -11.61 -4.23
N TYR A 107 10.04 -10.50 -4.96
CA TYR A 107 9.20 -10.27 -6.13
C TYR A 107 10.03 -9.69 -7.28
N PRO A 108 10.50 -10.53 -8.21
CA PRO A 108 11.52 -10.15 -9.19
C PRO A 108 11.00 -9.30 -10.36
N TRP A 109 9.70 -9.06 -10.45
CA TRP A 109 9.11 -8.28 -11.54
C TRP A 109 8.97 -6.80 -11.15
N PRO A 110 9.21 -5.86 -12.11
CA PRO A 110 9.18 -4.43 -11.84
C PRO A 110 7.74 -3.91 -11.74
N GLU A 111 7.24 -3.76 -10.53
CA GLU A 111 5.91 -3.22 -10.20
C GLU A 111 5.95 -2.10 -9.17
N TYR A 112 7.13 -1.76 -8.66
CA TYR A 112 7.30 -0.78 -7.59
C TYR A 112 7.96 0.48 -8.12
N ALA A 113 7.50 1.62 -7.63
CA ALA A 113 8.13 2.92 -7.86
C ALA A 113 8.37 3.62 -6.51
N ALA A 114 9.35 4.49 -6.48
CA ALA A 114 9.66 5.31 -5.31
C ALA A 114 9.79 6.78 -5.70
N PRO A 115 9.55 7.72 -4.78
CA PRO A 115 9.87 9.13 -5.01
C PRO A 115 11.35 9.32 -5.35
N THR A 116 11.64 10.21 -6.29
CA THR A 116 13.01 10.50 -6.72
C THR A 116 13.62 11.71 -6.00
N SER A 117 12.82 12.50 -5.28
CA SER A 117 13.25 13.71 -4.58
C SER A 117 14.16 13.43 -3.37
N ALA A 118 13.93 12.29 -2.70
CA ALA A 118 14.73 11.85 -1.56
C ALA A 118 14.59 10.33 -1.35
N SER A 119 15.44 9.74 -0.49
CA SER A 119 15.45 8.30 -0.19
C SER A 119 14.64 7.97 1.07
N ASN A 120 14.35 6.68 1.28
CA ASN A 120 13.76 6.14 2.50
C ASN A 120 12.39 6.75 2.92
N GLY A 121 11.58 7.16 1.95
CA GLY A 121 10.27 7.75 2.21
C GLY A 121 10.27 9.25 2.52
N GLU A 122 11.42 9.88 2.68
CA GLU A 122 11.55 11.33 2.93
C GLU A 122 10.88 12.16 1.82
N GLY A 123 10.86 11.66 0.58
CA GLY A 123 10.20 12.34 -0.55
C GLY A 123 8.70 12.57 -0.33
N TYR A 124 8.02 11.70 0.41
CA TYR A 124 6.62 11.91 0.79
C TYR A 124 6.50 13.04 1.84
N CYS A 125 7.39 13.05 2.83
CA CYS A 125 7.38 14.09 3.86
C CYS A 125 7.60 15.48 3.24
N ILE A 126 8.55 15.61 2.31
CA ILE A 126 8.80 16.87 1.60
C ILE A 126 7.54 17.36 0.89
N ALA A 127 6.87 16.49 0.11
CA ALA A 127 5.66 16.86 -0.62
C ALA A 127 4.51 17.26 0.32
N PHE A 128 4.36 16.60 1.45
CA PHE A 128 3.33 16.94 2.45
C PHE A 128 3.66 18.26 3.18
N ASP A 129 4.93 18.50 3.52
CA ASP A 129 5.35 19.76 4.13
C ASP A 129 5.08 20.95 3.19
N GLU A 130 5.42 20.81 1.90
CA GLU A 130 5.14 21.82 0.88
C GLU A 130 3.62 22.06 0.72
N GLU A 131 2.80 21.02 0.79
CA GLU A 131 1.34 21.16 0.72
C GLU A 131 0.79 21.87 1.96
N MET A 132 1.28 21.55 3.15
CA MET A 132 0.86 22.23 4.38
C MET A 132 1.21 23.73 4.37
N GLU A 133 2.33 24.10 3.77
CA GLU A 133 2.68 25.52 3.57
C GLU A 133 1.71 26.24 2.62
N ARG A 134 1.15 25.51 1.63
CA ARG A 134 0.15 26.09 0.71
C ARG A 134 -1.23 26.29 1.35
N VAL A 135 -1.55 25.52 2.40
CA VAL A 135 -2.87 25.56 3.07
C VAL A 135 -2.73 25.84 4.58
N PRO A 136 -2.15 26.96 4.96
CA PRO A 136 -1.81 27.24 6.34
C PRO A 136 -3.05 27.27 7.25
N GLY A 137 -2.90 26.69 8.45
CA GLY A 137 -3.96 26.67 9.47
C GLY A 137 -5.05 25.60 9.24
N THR A 138 -4.88 24.70 8.29
CA THR A 138 -5.80 23.55 8.08
C THR A 138 -5.31 22.27 8.76
N ILE A 139 -4.01 22.17 9.05
CA ILE A 139 -3.36 21.01 9.67
C ILE A 139 -2.47 21.50 10.82
N ASP A 140 -2.66 20.92 12.00
CA ASP A 140 -1.80 21.12 13.16
C ASP A 140 -1.02 19.84 13.44
N ILE A 141 0.32 19.94 13.54
CA ILE A 141 1.19 18.82 13.88
C ILE A 141 1.74 19.00 15.28
N LEU A 142 1.48 18.04 16.16
CA LEU A 142 2.02 17.99 17.51
C LEU A 142 3.23 17.05 17.53
N PHE A 143 4.42 17.60 17.32
CA PHE A 143 5.67 16.85 17.40
C PHE A 143 5.99 16.43 18.85
N GLN A 144 6.74 15.31 19.00
CA GLN A 144 7.17 14.78 20.29
C GLN A 144 6.02 14.58 21.29
N THR A 145 4.82 14.28 20.76
CA THR A 145 3.60 14.12 21.55
C THR A 145 3.00 12.74 21.28
N PRO A 146 3.56 11.66 21.86
CA PRO A 146 3.01 10.33 21.68
C PRO A 146 1.57 10.25 22.20
N ALA A 147 0.69 9.64 21.40
CA ALA A 147 -0.67 9.33 21.81
C ALA A 147 -0.64 8.17 22.83
N GLY A 148 -1.17 8.38 24.00
CA GLY A 148 -1.14 7.42 25.12
C GLY A 148 -2.50 6.85 25.50
N GLU A 149 -3.61 7.52 25.15
CA GLU A 149 -4.94 7.12 25.55
C GLU A 149 -5.98 7.48 24.47
N ILE A 150 -6.95 6.61 24.27
CA ILE A 150 -8.13 6.86 23.44
C ILE A 150 -9.25 7.40 24.31
N ILE A 151 -9.81 8.55 23.97
CA ILE A 151 -10.98 9.13 24.66
C ILE A 151 -12.23 8.43 24.14
N MET A 152 -12.97 7.78 25.04
CA MET A 152 -14.20 7.04 24.74
C MET A 152 -15.39 7.63 25.47
N GLU A 153 -16.51 7.81 24.76
CA GLU A 153 -17.81 8.13 25.35
C GLU A 153 -18.90 7.23 24.77
N ASN A 154 -19.67 6.57 25.64
CA ASN A 154 -20.78 5.68 25.24
C ASN A 154 -20.38 4.65 24.17
N GLY A 155 -19.17 4.10 24.24
CA GLY A 155 -18.65 3.12 23.27
C GLY A 155 -18.18 3.69 21.94
N LYS A 156 -18.11 5.03 21.80
CA LYS A 156 -17.58 5.72 20.61
C LYS A 156 -16.24 6.36 20.91
N VAL A 157 -15.34 6.29 19.94
CA VAL A 157 -14.08 7.03 19.97
C VAL A 157 -14.38 8.50 19.73
N MET A 158 -14.01 9.36 20.70
CA MET A 158 -14.22 10.80 20.64
C MET A 158 -12.92 11.57 20.36
N GLY A 159 -11.78 10.99 20.67
CA GLY A 159 -10.50 11.64 20.51
C GLY A 159 -9.34 10.86 21.06
N ILE A 160 -8.20 11.52 21.23
CA ILE A 160 -6.98 10.98 21.83
C ILE A 160 -6.38 11.93 22.84
N LYS A 161 -5.63 11.38 23.81
CA LYS A 161 -4.74 12.14 24.69
C LYS A 161 -3.28 11.84 24.37
N GLY A 162 -2.49 12.86 24.41
CA GLY A 162 -1.03 12.77 24.26
C GLY A 162 -0.33 13.67 25.26
N SER A 163 0.89 13.30 25.64
CA SER A 163 1.74 14.12 26.50
C SER A 163 3.05 14.42 25.82
N CYS A 164 3.31 15.71 25.60
CA CYS A 164 4.56 16.18 25.04
C CYS A 164 5.72 15.96 26.01
N VAL A 165 6.94 15.89 25.50
CA VAL A 165 8.16 15.75 26.31
C VAL A 165 8.41 16.89 27.26
N ASP A 166 7.85 18.07 27.04
CA ASP A 166 7.89 19.24 27.93
C ASP A 166 6.90 19.15 29.11
N GLY A 167 6.09 18.08 29.16
CA GLY A 167 5.07 17.84 30.18
C GLY A 167 3.68 18.40 29.84
N THR A 168 3.51 19.06 28.70
CA THR A 168 2.20 19.54 28.23
C THR A 168 1.33 18.35 27.82
N THR A 169 0.10 18.30 28.31
CA THR A 169 -0.88 17.27 27.91
C THR A 169 -1.91 17.88 26.97
N TYR A 170 -2.20 17.15 25.90
CA TYR A 170 -3.18 17.50 24.90
C TYR A 170 -4.35 16.52 24.92
N GLU A 171 -5.57 17.05 24.86
CA GLU A 171 -6.78 16.30 24.51
C GLU A 171 -7.26 16.79 23.16
N VAL A 172 -7.23 15.91 22.16
CA VAL A 172 -7.64 16.24 20.79
C VAL A 172 -8.95 15.49 20.50
N LEU A 173 -10.02 16.22 20.30
CA LEU A 173 -11.33 15.68 19.99
C LEU A 173 -11.58 15.71 18.49
N GLY A 174 -12.02 14.58 17.91
CA GLY A 174 -12.31 14.44 16.49
C GLY A 174 -13.82 14.42 16.23
N SER A 175 -14.36 15.46 15.62
CA SER A 175 -15.80 15.53 15.27
C SER A 175 -16.22 14.50 14.21
N HIS A 176 -15.30 14.05 13.37
CA HIS A 176 -15.53 13.07 12.30
C HIS A 176 -14.91 11.70 12.58
N GLY A 177 -14.06 11.57 13.58
CA GLY A 177 -13.41 10.34 13.97
C GLY A 177 -11.91 10.50 14.24
N VAL A 178 -11.25 9.39 14.51
CA VAL A 178 -9.81 9.28 14.76
C VAL A 178 -9.24 8.23 13.82
N VAL A 179 -8.17 8.57 13.10
CA VAL A 179 -7.43 7.63 12.25
C VAL A 179 -6.15 7.21 12.95
N PHE A 180 -5.95 5.91 13.11
CA PHE A 180 -4.70 5.33 13.61
C PHE A 180 -3.80 4.96 12.44
N ALA A 181 -2.70 5.67 12.27
CA ALA A 181 -1.69 5.41 11.25
C ALA A 181 -0.31 5.19 11.90
N THR A 182 -0.26 4.43 13.00
CA THR A 182 0.90 4.27 13.87
C THR A 182 1.90 3.22 13.40
N GLY A 183 1.69 2.62 12.22
CA GLY A 183 2.52 1.55 11.68
C GLY A 183 2.23 0.19 12.30
N GLY A 184 3.12 -0.77 12.03
CA GLY A 184 3.00 -2.13 12.53
C GLY A 184 3.80 -2.38 13.83
N TYR A 185 3.82 -3.66 14.27
CA TYR A 185 4.45 -4.08 15.53
C TYR A 185 5.98 -4.13 15.50
N SER A 186 6.62 -3.96 14.35
CA SER A 186 8.08 -4.13 14.21
C SER A 186 8.90 -3.21 15.11
N GLY A 187 8.32 -2.08 15.54
CA GLY A 187 8.90 -1.18 16.53
C GLY A 187 8.57 -1.50 18.00
N GLY A 188 7.72 -2.51 18.25
CA GLY A 188 7.26 -2.92 19.59
C GLY A 188 7.72 -4.33 19.94
N PRO A 189 8.98 -4.55 20.39
CA PRO A 189 9.52 -5.89 20.63
C PRO A 189 8.68 -6.70 21.64
N ASP A 190 8.07 -6.05 22.61
CA ASP A 190 7.22 -6.73 23.60
C ASP A 190 5.98 -7.35 22.95
N LEU A 191 5.40 -6.69 21.95
CA LEU A 191 4.25 -7.20 21.19
C LEU A 191 4.61 -8.36 20.26
N LEU A 192 5.88 -8.50 19.87
CA LEU A 192 6.38 -9.59 19.05
C LEU A 192 6.62 -10.86 19.84
N ILE A 193 6.83 -10.77 21.15
CA ILE A 193 7.15 -11.89 22.04
C ILE A 193 5.87 -12.59 22.51
N GLU A 194 4.74 -11.89 22.55
CA GLU A 194 3.44 -12.42 23.02
C GLU A 194 2.66 -13.23 21.95
N ARG A 195 3.22 -13.43 20.76
CA ARG A 195 2.66 -14.23 19.66
C ARG A 195 3.63 -15.31 19.22
#